data_1ae9b58d29df55f325dd55b7fe585060
#
_entry.id   1ae9b58d29df55f325dd55b7fe585060
#
_cell.length_a   1.000
_cell.length_b   1.000
_cell.length_c   1.000
_cell.angle_alpha   90.00
_cell.angle_beta   90.00
_cell.angle_gamma   90.00
#
_symmetry.space_group_name_H-M   'P 1'
#
loop_
_entity.id
_entity.type
_entity.pdbx_description
1 polymer ?
#
loop_
_entity_poly.entity_id
_entity_poly.type
_entity_poly.pdbx_seq_one_letter_code
_entity_poly.pdbx_strand_id
1 'polypeptide(L)'
;MNYCHIAQRSLDELKIVINGAGAAGIRICEMLKAAGAKSVMLCDTKGVIRSDRSDLTGKKKEHAFTTTANTLADALKGAHMFVGVSAANCLTGADILSMASQPGIFAMANPDPEIRPEEVAAAMGNKPYVMATGRSDYPNQVNNVLGFPFLFRGALDVRARTINLPMKVAAAEALAALARQPVPAEVNALYGTELTFGAGYIIPKPFDRRLFLEVPTAIAQAAVSSGAAPKQDLSGYRAQLMERDRKRSFLNS
;
A
#
# COMPACT_ATOMS: atom_id res chain seq x y z
N MET A 1 -3.56 0.98 -6.35
CA MET A 1 -4.88 0.44 -6.65
C MET A 1 -6.00 1.44 -6.32
N ASN A 2 -6.39 1.65 -5.03
CA ASN A 2 -7.52 2.54 -4.69
C ASN A 2 -7.29 4.01 -5.05
N TYR A 3 -6.06 4.49 -4.98
CA TYR A 3 -5.72 5.79 -5.56
C TYR A 3 -6.05 5.86 -7.07
N CYS A 4 -5.77 4.80 -7.82
CA CYS A 4 -6.09 4.74 -9.26
C CYS A 4 -7.59 4.90 -9.52
N HIS A 5 -8.45 4.26 -8.70
CA HIS A 5 -9.90 4.42 -8.81
C HIS A 5 -10.35 5.86 -8.54
N ILE A 6 -9.78 6.51 -7.50
CA ILE A 6 -10.14 7.89 -7.13
C ILE A 6 -9.65 8.88 -8.19
N ALA A 7 -8.41 8.70 -8.65
CA ALA A 7 -7.80 9.58 -9.64
C ALA A 7 -8.24 9.28 -11.09
N GLN A 8 -9.04 8.22 -11.31
CA GLN A 8 -9.48 7.75 -12.63
C GLN A 8 -8.31 7.54 -13.59
N ARG A 9 -7.23 6.86 -13.10
CA ARG A 9 -6.01 6.56 -13.85
C ARG A 9 -5.68 5.08 -13.71
N SER A 10 -5.06 4.50 -14.73
CA SER A 10 -4.50 3.16 -14.64
C SER A 10 -3.14 3.19 -13.93
N LEU A 11 -2.75 2.08 -13.30
CA LEU A 11 -1.49 2.01 -12.54
C LEU A 11 -0.26 2.16 -13.44
N ASP A 12 -0.35 1.71 -14.67
CA ASP A 12 0.74 1.77 -15.66
C ASP A 12 0.97 3.17 -16.23
N GLU A 13 0.01 4.10 -16.09
CA GLU A 13 0.15 5.51 -16.46
C GLU A 13 0.78 6.36 -15.35
N LEU A 14 0.84 5.82 -14.12
CA LEU A 14 1.33 6.60 -12.99
C LEU A 14 2.84 6.78 -13.02
N LYS A 15 3.28 8.02 -12.85
CA LYS A 15 4.65 8.36 -12.44
C LYS A 15 4.71 8.28 -10.90
N ILE A 16 5.42 7.28 -10.38
CA ILE A 16 5.51 6.99 -8.96
C ILE A 16 6.92 7.28 -8.47
N VAL A 17 7.04 7.99 -7.36
CA VAL A 17 8.31 8.29 -6.69
C VAL A 17 8.32 7.64 -5.32
N ILE A 18 9.34 6.82 -5.05
CA ILE A 18 9.54 6.18 -3.74
C ILE A 18 10.77 6.82 -3.10
N ASN A 19 10.61 7.45 -1.94
CA ASN A 19 11.72 7.98 -1.16
C ASN A 19 12.11 7.01 -0.05
N GLY A 20 13.31 6.47 -0.14
CA GLY A 20 13.85 5.42 0.73
C GLY A 20 14.13 4.13 -0.04
N ALA A 21 15.38 3.93 -0.47
CA ALA A 21 15.83 2.76 -1.21
C ALA A 21 16.45 1.68 -0.30
N GLY A 22 15.87 1.52 0.89
CA GLY A 22 16.14 0.40 1.79
C GLY A 22 15.28 -0.83 1.45
N ALA A 23 15.26 -1.80 2.36
CA ALA A 23 14.49 -3.04 2.18
C ALA A 23 13.01 -2.80 1.88
N ALA A 24 12.36 -1.86 2.57
CA ALA A 24 10.96 -1.53 2.38
C ALA A 24 10.71 -0.90 0.99
N GLY A 25 11.45 0.16 0.64
CA GLY A 25 11.24 0.85 -0.64
C GLY A 25 11.52 -0.03 -1.86
N ILE A 26 12.57 -0.85 -1.82
CA ILE A 26 12.86 -1.82 -2.87
C ILE A 26 11.70 -2.82 -3.00
N ARG A 27 11.19 -3.36 -1.89
CA ARG A 27 10.07 -4.29 -1.92
C ARG A 27 8.78 -3.66 -2.43
N ILE A 28 8.49 -2.42 -2.06
CA ILE A 28 7.35 -1.66 -2.59
C ILE A 28 7.50 -1.46 -4.11
N CYS A 29 8.70 -1.10 -4.58
CA CYS A 29 8.98 -0.97 -6.00
C CYS A 29 8.73 -2.28 -6.76
N GLU A 30 9.22 -3.41 -6.25
CA GLU A 30 8.99 -4.75 -6.82
C GLU A 30 7.48 -5.07 -6.89
N MET A 31 6.74 -4.81 -5.81
CA MET A 31 5.28 -5.05 -5.76
C MET A 31 4.51 -4.16 -6.74
N LEU A 32 4.83 -2.87 -6.82
CA LEU A 32 4.20 -1.95 -7.76
C LEU A 32 4.44 -2.36 -9.21
N LYS A 33 5.68 -2.73 -9.56
CA LYS A 33 6.03 -3.24 -10.90
C LYS A 33 5.29 -4.55 -11.20
N ALA A 34 5.21 -5.48 -10.25
CA ALA A 34 4.46 -6.72 -10.41
C ALA A 34 2.95 -6.50 -10.56
N ALA A 35 2.42 -5.44 -9.97
CA ALA A 35 1.03 -5.02 -10.14
C ALA A 35 0.77 -4.24 -11.45
N GLY A 36 1.81 -3.97 -12.26
CA GLY A 36 1.69 -3.34 -13.57
C GLY A 36 2.19 -1.89 -13.67
N ALA A 37 2.77 -1.32 -12.60
CA ALA A 37 3.35 0.03 -12.67
C ALA A 37 4.59 0.05 -13.60
N LYS A 38 4.60 0.96 -14.57
CA LYS A 38 5.70 1.08 -15.55
C LYS A 38 6.75 2.13 -15.15
N SER A 39 6.34 3.21 -14.50
CA SER A 39 7.22 4.33 -14.14
C SER A 39 7.35 4.45 -12.62
N VAL A 40 8.34 3.79 -12.04
CA VAL A 40 8.64 3.82 -10.59
C VAL A 40 10.08 4.24 -10.39
N MET A 41 10.28 5.44 -9.85
CA MET A 41 11.59 5.99 -9.49
C MET A 41 11.85 5.82 -7.99
N LEU A 42 13.03 5.31 -7.66
CA LEU A 42 13.52 5.23 -6.28
C LEU A 42 14.47 6.40 -6.00
N CYS A 43 14.40 6.96 -4.79
CA CYS A 43 15.36 7.92 -4.26
C CYS A 43 16.03 7.36 -3.01
N ASP A 44 17.30 7.68 -2.83
CA ASP A 44 18.06 7.48 -1.58
C ASP A 44 18.66 8.80 -1.09
N THR A 45 19.50 8.76 -0.07
CA THR A 45 20.15 9.97 0.51
C THR A 45 21.00 10.76 -0.47
N LYS A 46 21.39 10.17 -1.61
CA LYS A 46 22.14 10.83 -2.68
C LYS A 46 21.24 11.33 -3.82
N GLY A 47 19.92 11.17 -3.72
CA GLY A 47 18.96 11.56 -4.74
C GLY A 47 18.39 10.38 -5.53
N VAL A 48 17.98 10.63 -6.76
CA VAL A 48 17.37 9.61 -7.63
C VAL A 48 18.35 8.48 -7.93
N ILE A 49 17.88 7.24 -7.85
CA ILE A 49 18.63 6.05 -8.27
C ILE A 49 18.62 5.96 -9.79
N ARG A 50 19.53 6.70 -10.43
CA ARG A 50 19.64 6.78 -11.88
C ARG A 50 20.55 5.69 -12.43
N SER A 51 20.28 5.28 -13.67
CA SER A 51 21.06 4.25 -14.37
C SER A 51 22.52 4.62 -14.65
N ASP A 52 22.85 5.92 -14.65
CA ASP A 52 24.22 6.45 -14.84
C ASP A 52 25.03 6.60 -13.54
N ARG A 53 24.44 6.31 -12.37
CA ARG A 53 25.16 6.33 -11.09
C ARG A 53 26.11 5.14 -10.98
N SER A 54 27.39 5.41 -10.72
CA SER A 54 28.45 4.40 -10.60
C SER A 54 28.52 3.72 -9.22
N ASP A 55 27.87 4.30 -8.21
CA ASP A 55 27.89 3.82 -6.82
C ASP A 55 26.80 2.77 -6.51
N LEU A 56 25.97 2.41 -7.48
CA LEU A 56 24.87 1.48 -7.28
C LEU A 56 25.33 0.02 -7.29
N THR A 57 24.87 -0.72 -6.29
CA THR A 57 25.13 -2.17 -6.16
C THR A 57 23.84 -2.95 -5.86
N GLY A 58 23.84 -4.26 -6.14
CA GLY A 58 22.76 -5.18 -5.80
C GLY A 58 21.41 -4.69 -6.29
N LYS A 59 20.40 -4.79 -5.42
CA LYS A 59 19.01 -4.46 -5.72
C LYS A 59 18.77 -3.01 -6.15
N LYS A 60 19.57 -2.05 -5.68
CA LYS A 60 19.44 -0.67 -6.14
C LYS A 60 19.74 -0.54 -7.63
N LYS A 61 20.78 -1.24 -8.11
CA LYS A 61 21.16 -1.24 -9.53
C LYS A 61 20.08 -1.84 -10.43
N GLU A 62 19.41 -2.91 -9.95
CA GLU A 62 18.31 -3.56 -10.69
C GLU A 62 17.09 -2.64 -10.89
N HIS A 63 16.91 -1.65 -10.01
CA HIS A 63 15.80 -0.70 -10.04
C HIS A 63 16.22 0.71 -10.46
N ALA A 64 17.42 0.87 -10.99
CA ALA A 64 17.88 2.15 -11.51
C ALA A 64 17.00 2.62 -12.68
N PHE A 65 16.74 3.93 -12.71
CA PHE A 65 15.81 4.54 -13.66
C PHE A 65 16.56 5.52 -14.59
N THR A 66 16.22 5.50 -15.87
CA THR A 66 16.80 6.43 -16.86
C THR A 66 16.04 7.75 -16.80
N THR A 67 16.68 8.80 -16.27
CA THR A 67 16.07 10.12 -16.08
C THR A 67 17.13 11.18 -15.93
N THR A 68 16.78 12.44 -16.16
CA THR A 68 17.60 13.63 -15.87
C THR A 68 17.35 14.18 -14.45
N ALA A 69 16.31 13.71 -13.75
CA ALA A 69 16.02 14.12 -12.37
C ALA A 69 17.15 13.66 -11.44
N ASN A 70 17.70 14.59 -10.64
CA ASN A 70 18.80 14.32 -9.72
C ASN A 70 18.31 14.18 -8.28
N THR A 71 17.47 15.10 -7.85
CA THR A 71 16.98 15.20 -6.47
C THR A 71 15.59 14.61 -6.32
N LEU A 72 15.14 14.43 -5.07
CA LEU A 72 13.75 14.08 -4.76
C LEU A 72 12.78 15.13 -5.34
N ALA A 73 13.09 16.41 -5.16
CA ALA A 73 12.27 17.50 -5.67
C ALA A 73 12.13 17.45 -7.21
N ASP A 74 13.21 17.12 -7.93
CA ASP A 74 13.13 16.93 -9.38
C ASP A 74 12.25 15.74 -9.77
N ALA A 75 12.35 14.65 -9.04
CA ALA A 75 11.55 13.46 -9.29
C ALA A 75 10.06 13.71 -9.07
N LEU A 76 9.70 14.55 -8.09
CA LEU A 76 8.32 14.87 -7.74
C LEU A 76 7.62 15.76 -8.79
N LYS A 77 8.34 16.53 -9.58
CA LYS A 77 7.74 17.37 -10.63
C LYS A 77 6.88 16.53 -11.58
N GLY A 78 5.57 16.78 -11.55
CA GLY A 78 4.58 16.04 -12.33
C GLY A 78 4.41 14.57 -11.93
N ALA A 79 4.90 14.13 -10.76
CA ALA A 79 4.63 12.81 -10.24
C ALA A 79 3.18 12.68 -9.76
N HIS A 80 2.56 11.52 -10.04
CA HIS A 80 1.20 11.23 -9.62
C HIS A 80 1.12 10.67 -8.20
N MET A 81 2.18 9.96 -7.78
CA MET A 81 2.21 9.31 -6.47
C MET A 81 3.59 9.45 -5.82
N PHE A 82 3.57 9.81 -4.55
CA PHE A 82 4.72 9.75 -3.65
C PHE A 82 4.53 8.64 -2.63
N VAL A 83 5.58 7.87 -2.38
CA VAL A 83 5.63 6.83 -1.35
C VAL A 83 6.87 7.06 -0.50
N GLY A 84 6.69 7.48 0.74
CA GLY A 84 7.76 7.74 1.70
C GLY A 84 7.96 6.55 2.64
N VAL A 85 9.20 6.08 2.75
CA VAL A 85 9.66 5.05 3.69
C VAL A 85 11.09 5.36 4.16
N SER A 86 11.36 6.63 4.45
CA SER A 86 12.70 7.12 4.75
C SER A 86 12.77 7.91 6.06
N ALA A 87 12.83 9.22 5.97
CA ALA A 87 13.02 10.11 7.10
C ALA A 87 11.84 11.11 7.21
N ALA A 88 11.53 11.49 8.44
CA ALA A 88 10.54 12.52 8.72
C ALA A 88 10.89 13.87 8.10
N ASN A 89 9.86 14.67 7.78
CA ASN A 89 9.98 16.08 7.40
C ASN A 89 10.93 16.33 6.20
N CYS A 90 10.98 15.41 5.24
CA CYS A 90 11.81 15.54 4.04
C CYS A 90 11.07 16.12 2.83
N LEU A 91 9.77 16.41 2.96
CA LEU A 91 8.95 17.08 1.96
C LEU A 91 8.40 18.41 2.48
N THR A 92 8.13 19.31 1.55
CA THR A 92 7.48 20.60 1.79
C THR A 92 6.18 20.73 1.01
N GLY A 93 5.33 21.68 1.38
CA GLY A 93 4.12 22.02 0.61
C GLY A 93 4.44 22.38 -0.86
N ALA A 94 5.59 23.00 -1.13
CA ALA A 94 6.02 23.31 -2.49
C ALA A 94 6.31 22.06 -3.32
N ASP A 95 6.89 21.02 -2.71
CA ASP A 95 7.11 19.73 -3.37
C ASP A 95 5.77 19.10 -3.77
N ILE A 96 4.78 19.14 -2.87
CA ILE A 96 3.43 18.61 -3.14
C ILE A 96 2.77 19.37 -4.30
N LEU A 97 2.88 20.70 -4.32
CA LEU A 97 2.33 21.53 -5.39
C LEU A 97 3.02 21.31 -6.74
N SER A 98 4.25 20.82 -6.76
CA SER A 98 4.97 20.47 -7.98
C SER A 98 4.51 19.15 -8.62
N MET A 99 3.79 18.32 -7.87
CA MET A 99 3.26 17.04 -8.35
C MET A 99 2.12 17.25 -9.36
N ALA A 100 1.69 16.17 -9.99
CA ALA A 100 0.54 16.19 -10.90
C ALA A 100 -0.75 16.57 -10.16
N SER A 101 -1.79 16.94 -10.91
CA SER A 101 -3.11 17.18 -10.34
C SER A 101 -3.62 15.95 -9.59
N GLN A 102 -4.25 16.17 -8.44
CA GLN A 102 -4.80 15.13 -7.57
C GLN A 102 -3.74 14.09 -7.13
N PRO A 103 -2.65 14.51 -6.46
CA PRO A 103 -1.58 13.59 -6.10
C PRO A 103 -2.00 12.59 -5.03
N GLY A 104 -1.40 11.39 -5.06
CA GLY A 104 -1.43 10.41 -3.98
C GLY A 104 -0.18 10.52 -3.11
N ILE A 105 -0.33 10.79 -1.82
CA ILE A 105 0.77 11.03 -0.89
C ILE A 105 0.72 9.97 0.21
N PHE A 106 1.66 9.02 0.17
CA PHE A 106 1.80 7.93 1.13
C PHE A 106 3.05 8.19 1.97
N ALA A 107 2.91 9.01 3.03
CA ALA A 107 4.00 9.42 3.90
C ALA A 107 4.07 8.48 5.12
N MET A 108 4.90 7.43 5.03
CA MET A 108 4.88 6.30 5.96
C MET A 108 6.10 6.22 6.88
N ALA A 109 6.96 7.25 6.93
CA ALA A 109 8.02 7.34 7.92
C ALA A 109 7.42 7.35 9.34
N ASN A 110 8.14 6.74 10.28
CA ASN A 110 7.68 6.53 11.65
C ASN A 110 8.80 6.95 12.64
N PRO A 111 8.50 7.72 13.70
CA PRO A 111 7.16 8.12 14.19
C PRO A 111 6.50 9.28 13.44
N ASP A 112 7.27 10.17 12.84
CA ASP A 112 6.77 11.31 12.10
C ASP A 112 6.85 11.07 10.59
N PRO A 113 5.79 11.44 9.82
CA PRO A 113 5.75 11.25 8.38
C PRO A 113 6.72 12.20 7.65
N GLU A 114 6.98 11.93 6.38
CA GLU A 114 7.80 12.75 5.47
C GLU A 114 7.26 14.18 5.31
N ILE A 115 5.95 14.34 5.46
CA ILE A 115 5.23 15.61 5.53
C ILE A 115 3.96 15.39 6.36
N ARG A 116 3.59 16.36 7.18
CA ARG A 116 2.38 16.26 8.01
C ARG A 116 1.11 16.48 7.17
N PRO A 117 -0.01 15.77 7.47
CA PRO A 117 -1.27 15.96 6.77
C PRO A 117 -1.77 17.41 6.77
N GLU A 118 -1.54 18.16 7.86
CA GLU A 118 -1.93 19.57 7.96
C GLU A 118 -1.16 20.45 6.97
N GLU A 119 0.12 20.15 6.74
CA GLU A 119 0.95 20.88 5.77
C GLU A 119 0.51 20.57 4.33
N VAL A 120 0.14 19.31 4.06
CA VAL A 120 -0.44 18.94 2.76
C VAL A 120 -1.78 19.65 2.56
N ALA A 121 -2.66 19.64 3.57
CA ALA A 121 -3.95 20.32 3.51
C ALA A 121 -3.80 21.84 3.27
N ALA A 122 -2.87 22.48 3.97
CA ALA A 122 -2.56 23.90 3.82
C ALA A 122 -2.04 24.20 2.40
N ALA A 123 -1.16 23.38 1.85
CA ALA A 123 -0.63 23.55 0.50
C ALA A 123 -1.69 23.30 -0.57
N MET A 124 -2.48 22.23 -0.44
CA MET A 124 -3.47 21.85 -1.45
C MET A 124 -4.74 22.71 -1.42
N GLY A 125 -5.11 23.27 -0.25
CA GLY A 125 -6.35 24.01 -0.09
C GLY A 125 -7.55 23.17 -0.53
N ASN A 126 -8.32 23.67 -1.50
CA ASN A 126 -9.49 22.96 -2.03
C ASN A 126 -9.17 22.01 -3.20
N LYS A 127 -7.90 21.83 -3.56
CA LYS A 127 -7.51 20.90 -4.64
C LYS A 127 -7.62 19.45 -4.14
N PRO A 128 -8.12 18.53 -4.98
CA PRO A 128 -8.24 17.14 -4.58
C PRO A 128 -6.87 16.45 -4.42
N TYR A 129 -6.74 15.61 -3.40
CA TYR A 129 -5.58 14.74 -3.17
C TYR A 129 -5.99 13.51 -2.36
N VAL A 130 -5.11 12.52 -2.31
CA VAL A 130 -5.24 11.36 -1.43
C VAL A 130 -4.02 11.30 -0.53
N MET A 131 -4.23 11.23 0.79
CA MET A 131 -3.17 11.15 1.78
C MET A 131 -3.33 9.90 2.65
N ALA A 132 -2.22 9.22 2.92
CA ALA A 132 -2.13 8.11 3.87
C ALA A 132 -0.84 8.21 4.67
N THR A 133 -0.87 7.80 5.94
CA THR A 133 0.28 7.78 6.85
C THR A 133 0.32 6.48 7.66
N GLY A 134 1.40 6.23 8.38
CA GLY A 134 1.48 5.14 9.37
C GLY A 134 0.73 5.43 10.68
N ARG A 135 0.32 6.66 10.93
CA ARG A 135 -0.28 7.09 12.20
C ARG A 135 -1.77 6.75 12.29
N SER A 136 -2.21 6.37 13.50
CA SER A 136 -3.60 5.99 13.78
C SER A 136 -4.54 7.18 13.98
N ASP A 137 -4.00 8.36 14.23
CA ASP A 137 -4.74 9.61 14.47
C ASP A 137 -5.16 10.32 13.18
N TYR A 138 -4.78 9.78 12.01
CA TYR A 138 -5.16 10.31 10.70
C TYR A 138 -6.01 9.33 9.89
N PRO A 139 -6.80 9.81 8.92
CA PRO A 139 -7.46 8.96 7.93
C PRO A 139 -6.44 8.11 7.14
N ASN A 140 -6.90 6.98 6.60
CA ASN A 140 -6.07 6.10 5.76
C ASN A 140 -4.79 5.61 6.47
N GLN A 141 -4.90 5.17 7.72
CA GLN A 141 -3.77 4.55 8.41
C GLN A 141 -3.27 3.32 7.66
N VAL A 142 -2.01 3.34 7.24
CA VAL A 142 -1.31 2.17 6.70
C VAL A 142 -0.68 1.41 7.87
N ASN A 143 -1.34 0.34 8.28
CA ASN A 143 -0.94 -0.45 9.44
C ASN A 143 -0.60 -1.88 9.02
N ASN A 144 0.53 -2.40 9.51
CA ASN A 144 0.97 -3.77 9.24
C ASN A 144 -0.05 -4.83 9.67
N VAL A 145 -0.89 -4.55 10.65
CA VAL A 145 -1.94 -5.46 11.14
C VAL A 145 -2.96 -5.82 10.07
N LEU A 146 -3.14 -4.98 9.04
CA LEU A 146 -4.03 -5.24 7.92
C LEU A 146 -3.56 -6.39 7.01
N GLY A 147 -2.26 -6.64 6.97
CA GLY A 147 -1.66 -7.66 6.10
C GLY A 147 -1.02 -8.81 6.87
N PHE A 148 -0.22 -8.52 7.87
CA PHE A 148 0.69 -9.46 8.51
C PHE A 148 0.00 -10.71 9.10
N PRO A 149 -1.07 -10.65 9.93
CA PRO A 149 -1.68 -11.86 10.47
C PRO A 149 -2.34 -12.71 9.39
N PHE A 150 -2.94 -12.06 8.42
CA PHE A 150 -3.72 -12.72 7.36
C PHE A 150 -2.82 -13.33 6.29
N LEU A 151 -1.66 -12.72 6.03
CA LEU A 151 -0.66 -13.26 5.12
C LEU A 151 -0.16 -14.62 5.60
N PHE A 152 0.16 -14.73 6.88
CA PHE A 152 0.55 -16.01 7.47
C PHE A 152 -0.62 -16.98 7.54
N ARG A 153 -1.82 -16.51 7.87
CA ARG A 153 -3.01 -17.36 7.90
C ARG A 153 -3.24 -18.07 6.56
N GLY A 154 -3.30 -17.28 5.47
CA GLY A 154 -3.49 -17.84 4.14
C GLY A 154 -2.35 -18.77 3.69
N ALA A 155 -1.11 -18.38 3.96
CA ALA A 155 0.06 -19.20 3.60
C ALA A 155 0.14 -20.54 4.36
N LEU A 156 -0.06 -20.52 5.68
CA LEU A 156 0.05 -21.71 6.53
C LEU A 156 -1.10 -22.69 6.31
N ASP A 157 -2.32 -22.21 6.12
CA ASP A 157 -3.48 -23.06 5.90
C ASP A 157 -3.35 -23.94 4.63
N VAL A 158 -2.66 -23.43 3.61
CA VAL A 158 -2.39 -24.18 2.37
C VAL A 158 -1.00 -24.80 2.32
N ARG A 159 -0.24 -24.74 3.42
CA ARG A 159 1.12 -25.26 3.52
C ARG A 159 2.06 -24.68 2.45
N ALA A 160 1.98 -23.38 2.23
CA ALA A 160 2.89 -22.71 1.32
C ALA A 160 4.35 -22.81 1.80
N ARG A 161 5.27 -23.15 0.90
CA ARG A 161 6.70 -23.29 1.20
C ARG A 161 7.42 -21.95 1.30
N THR A 162 6.82 -20.91 0.71
CA THR A 162 7.35 -19.53 0.68
C THR A 162 6.21 -18.55 0.56
N ILE A 163 6.45 -17.31 0.98
CA ILE A 163 5.56 -16.17 0.71
C ILE A 163 6.15 -15.39 -0.46
N ASN A 164 5.67 -15.71 -1.66
CA ASN A 164 6.16 -15.12 -2.90
C ASN A 164 5.47 -13.79 -3.25
N LEU A 165 5.91 -13.19 -4.34
CA LEU A 165 5.40 -11.89 -4.79
C LEU A 165 3.91 -11.92 -5.19
N PRO A 166 3.41 -12.92 -5.96
CA PRO A 166 1.97 -13.07 -6.25
C PRO A 166 1.08 -13.06 -5.01
N MET A 167 1.47 -13.75 -3.93
CA MET A 167 0.71 -13.76 -2.68
C MET A 167 0.62 -12.38 -2.02
N LYS A 168 1.69 -11.60 -2.09
CA LYS A 168 1.73 -10.23 -1.54
C LYS A 168 0.88 -9.26 -2.37
N VAL A 169 0.90 -9.40 -3.69
CA VAL A 169 0.05 -8.62 -4.60
C VAL A 169 -1.42 -8.97 -4.35
N ALA A 170 -1.77 -10.25 -4.26
CA ALA A 170 -3.13 -10.70 -3.96
C ALA A 170 -3.65 -10.16 -2.62
N ALA A 171 -2.80 -10.10 -1.59
CA ALA A 171 -3.15 -9.48 -0.31
C ALA A 171 -3.48 -7.98 -0.48
N ALA A 172 -2.67 -7.24 -1.22
CA ALA A 172 -2.91 -5.82 -1.49
C ALA A 172 -4.19 -5.59 -2.32
N GLU A 173 -4.47 -6.46 -3.29
CA GLU A 173 -5.70 -6.44 -4.08
C GLU A 173 -6.94 -6.72 -3.24
N ALA A 174 -6.88 -7.71 -2.36
CA ALA A 174 -7.97 -8.04 -1.44
C ALA A 174 -8.26 -6.87 -0.48
N LEU A 175 -7.24 -6.25 0.11
CA LEU A 175 -7.40 -5.05 0.93
C LEU A 175 -8.03 -3.90 0.13
N ALA A 176 -7.56 -3.67 -1.09
CA ALA A 176 -8.10 -2.62 -1.94
C ALA A 176 -9.56 -2.88 -2.33
N ALA A 177 -9.90 -4.12 -2.67
CA ALA A 177 -11.27 -4.52 -3.00
C ALA A 177 -12.20 -4.37 -1.80
N LEU A 178 -11.75 -4.75 -0.60
CA LEU A 178 -12.53 -4.66 0.62
C LEU A 178 -12.88 -3.20 0.98
N ALA A 179 -11.94 -2.26 0.81
CA ALA A 179 -12.19 -0.85 1.07
C ALA A 179 -13.28 -0.25 0.15
N ARG A 180 -13.49 -0.83 -1.04
CA ARG A 180 -14.52 -0.37 -1.99
C ARG A 180 -15.91 -0.93 -1.72
N GLN A 181 -16.05 -1.91 -0.82
CA GLN A 181 -17.33 -2.45 -0.42
C GLN A 181 -18.00 -1.56 0.65
N PRO A 182 -19.33 -1.61 0.80
CA PRO A 182 -20.01 -0.95 1.91
C PRO A 182 -19.38 -1.34 3.25
N VAL A 183 -19.13 -0.36 4.11
CA VAL A 183 -18.51 -0.61 5.42
C VAL A 183 -19.58 -1.12 6.38
N PRO A 184 -19.33 -2.21 7.14
CA PRO A 184 -20.29 -2.73 8.11
C PRO A 184 -20.66 -1.72 9.19
N ALA A 185 -21.91 -1.74 9.64
CA ALA A 185 -22.41 -0.81 10.66
C ALA A 185 -21.62 -0.89 11.98
N GLU A 186 -21.19 -2.09 12.38
CA GLU A 186 -20.35 -2.29 13.56
C GLU A 186 -18.97 -1.61 13.45
N VAL A 187 -18.39 -1.54 12.24
CA VAL A 187 -17.14 -0.82 12.00
C VAL A 187 -17.40 0.68 12.09
N ASN A 188 -18.45 1.20 11.47
CA ASN A 188 -18.82 2.61 11.55
C ASN A 188 -19.09 3.03 13.01
N ALA A 189 -19.79 2.21 13.78
CA ALA A 189 -20.05 2.47 15.20
C ALA A 189 -18.74 2.54 16.02
N LEU A 190 -17.78 1.65 15.76
CA LEU A 190 -16.51 1.62 16.46
C LEU A 190 -15.66 2.87 16.21
N TYR A 191 -15.71 3.40 15.01
CA TYR A 191 -14.95 4.62 14.63
C TYR A 191 -15.75 5.92 14.78
N GLY A 192 -17.03 5.84 15.20
CA GLY A 192 -17.87 7.02 15.45
C GLY A 192 -18.17 7.86 14.20
N THR A 193 -18.08 7.27 13.01
CA THR A 193 -18.29 7.96 11.73
C THR A 193 -18.75 6.99 10.66
N GLU A 194 -19.52 7.48 9.69
CA GLU A 194 -19.88 6.73 8.51
C GLU A 194 -18.72 6.74 7.51
N LEU A 195 -18.09 5.58 7.34
CA LEU A 195 -16.96 5.38 6.46
C LEU A 195 -17.44 4.96 5.07
N THR A 196 -17.03 5.67 4.05
CA THR A 196 -17.31 5.35 2.65
C THR A 196 -16.06 5.47 1.79
N PHE A 197 -15.97 4.65 0.74
CA PHE A 197 -14.84 4.69 -0.17
C PHE A 197 -14.66 6.09 -0.78
N GLY A 198 -13.44 6.62 -0.71
CA GLY A 198 -13.09 7.94 -1.19
C GLY A 198 -11.71 8.37 -0.67
N ALA A 199 -11.32 9.62 -0.86
CA ALA A 199 -10.01 10.13 -0.46
C ALA A 199 -9.71 9.95 1.05
N GLY A 200 -10.75 9.93 1.90
CA GLY A 200 -10.62 9.70 3.34
C GLY A 200 -10.67 8.23 3.77
N TYR A 201 -11.00 7.31 2.86
CA TYR A 201 -11.09 5.87 3.16
C TYR A 201 -10.68 5.04 1.94
N ILE A 202 -9.37 4.82 1.78
CA ILE A 202 -8.79 4.02 0.69
C ILE A 202 -8.31 2.64 1.16
N ILE A 203 -8.31 2.39 2.46
CA ILE A 203 -7.81 1.17 3.10
C ILE A 203 -8.76 0.78 4.24
N PRO A 204 -9.05 -0.52 4.45
CA PRO A 204 -9.93 -0.97 5.53
C PRO A 204 -9.38 -0.59 6.90
N LYS A 205 -10.26 -0.49 7.88
CA LYS A 205 -9.85 -0.28 9.28
C LYS A 205 -9.41 -1.61 9.93
N PRO A 206 -8.47 -1.57 10.90
CA PRO A 206 -7.91 -2.78 11.55
C PRO A 206 -8.95 -3.72 12.19
N PHE A 207 -10.07 -3.18 12.67
CA PHE A 207 -11.11 -3.98 13.31
C PHE A 207 -12.22 -4.45 12.36
N ASP A 208 -12.05 -4.29 11.06
CA ASP A 208 -12.96 -4.86 10.07
C ASP A 208 -12.79 -6.39 10.03
N ARG A 209 -13.77 -7.12 10.56
CA ARG A 209 -13.71 -8.59 10.64
C ARG A 209 -13.65 -9.28 9.28
N ARG A 210 -14.06 -8.61 8.21
CA ARG A 210 -13.97 -9.14 6.84
C ARG A 210 -12.52 -9.37 6.41
N LEU A 211 -11.54 -8.66 7.01
CA LEU A 211 -10.11 -8.88 6.77
C LEU A 211 -9.71 -10.34 7.01
N PHE A 212 -10.28 -10.98 8.05
CA PHE A 212 -9.98 -12.38 8.39
C PHE A 212 -10.51 -13.37 7.36
N LEU A 213 -11.48 -12.99 6.56
CA LEU A 213 -12.05 -13.84 5.52
C LEU A 213 -11.43 -13.59 4.15
N GLU A 214 -11.37 -12.34 3.75
CA GLU A 214 -11.05 -11.96 2.37
C GLU A 214 -9.53 -12.03 2.10
N VAL A 215 -8.71 -11.52 3.01
CA VAL A 215 -7.27 -11.45 2.78
C VAL A 215 -6.60 -12.84 2.77
N PRO A 216 -6.84 -13.74 3.78
CA PRO A 216 -6.28 -15.09 3.72
C PRO A 216 -6.78 -15.90 2.53
N THR A 217 -8.04 -15.70 2.12
CA THR A 217 -8.61 -16.41 0.96
C THR A 217 -7.86 -16.05 -0.32
N ALA A 218 -7.65 -14.77 -0.58
CA ALA A 218 -6.87 -14.31 -1.74
C ALA A 218 -5.44 -14.83 -1.72
N ILE A 219 -4.81 -14.82 -0.53
CA ILE A 219 -3.43 -15.31 -0.36
C ILE A 219 -3.33 -16.82 -0.60
N ALA A 220 -4.27 -17.61 -0.08
CA ALA A 220 -4.33 -19.05 -0.27
C ALA A 220 -4.48 -19.40 -1.75
N GLN A 221 -5.38 -18.71 -2.46
CA GLN A 221 -5.58 -18.87 -3.90
C GLN A 221 -4.31 -18.54 -4.68
N ALA A 222 -3.66 -17.41 -4.36
CA ALA A 222 -2.41 -17.01 -4.99
C ALA A 222 -1.26 -17.98 -4.70
N ALA A 223 -1.19 -18.55 -3.49
CA ALA A 223 -0.19 -19.55 -3.14
C ALA A 223 -0.32 -20.82 -3.97
N VAL A 224 -1.54 -21.31 -4.16
CA VAL A 224 -1.81 -22.51 -4.98
C VAL A 224 -1.57 -22.21 -6.47
N SER A 225 -2.09 -21.10 -6.99
CA SER A 225 -1.96 -20.75 -8.41
C SER A 225 -0.53 -20.45 -8.84
N SER A 226 0.29 -19.89 -7.94
CA SER A 226 1.70 -19.59 -8.20
C SER A 226 2.65 -20.75 -7.91
N GLY A 227 2.15 -21.93 -7.48
CA GLY A 227 2.96 -23.09 -7.14
C GLY A 227 3.73 -22.97 -5.81
N ALA A 228 3.46 -21.94 -5.00
CA ALA A 228 4.04 -21.81 -3.66
C ALA A 228 3.46 -22.85 -2.69
N ALA A 229 2.25 -23.32 -2.93
CA ALA A 229 1.58 -24.38 -2.19
C ALA A 229 1.18 -25.55 -3.13
N PRO A 230 0.99 -26.76 -2.58
CA PRO A 230 0.47 -27.89 -3.36
C PRO A 230 -0.91 -27.57 -3.97
N LYS A 231 -1.20 -28.15 -5.13
CA LYS A 231 -2.55 -28.09 -5.72
C LYS A 231 -3.57 -28.70 -4.77
N GLN A 232 -4.63 -27.96 -4.47
CA GLN A 232 -5.71 -28.39 -3.60
C GLN A 232 -6.99 -27.60 -3.93
N ASP A 233 -8.14 -28.16 -3.57
CA ASP A 233 -9.42 -27.49 -3.69
C ASP A 233 -9.59 -26.45 -2.56
N LEU A 234 -9.89 -25.22 -2.91
CA LEU A 234 -10.11 -24.11 -2.00
C LEU A 234 -11.58 -23.64 -1.99
N SER A 235 -12.50 -24.35 -2.66
CA SER A 235 -13.92 -23.95 -2.77
C SER A 235 -14.60 -23.75 -1.41
N GLY A 236 -14.24 -24.57 -0.42
CA GLY A 236 -14.74 -24.47 0.97
C GLY A 236 -13.91 -23.61 1.92
N TYR A 237 -12.76 -23.07 1.49
CA TYR A 237 -11.82 -22.45 2.41
C TYR A 237 -12.38 -21.20 3.12
N ARG A 238 -13.06 -20.33 2.39
CA ARG A 238 -13.69 -19.14 2.98
C ARG A 238 -14.76 -19.50 4.02
N ALA A 239 -15.54 -20.55 3.77
CA ALA A 239 -16.54 -21.05 4.74
C ALA A 239 -15.88 -21.62 6.00
N GLN A 240 -14.74 -22.30 5.87
CA GLN A 240 -13.95 -22.75 7.03
C GLN A 240 -13.45 -21.58 7.88
N LEU A 241 -12.99 -20.49 7.25
CA LEU A 241 -12.59 -19.28 7.97
C LEU A 241 -13.78 -18.65 8.71
N MET A 242 -14.96 -18.56 8.09
CA MET A 242 -16.18 -18.08 8.74
C MET A 242 -16.54 -18.88 9.99
N GLU A 243 -16.46 -20.20 9.91
CA GLU A 243 -16.75 -21.07 11.05
C GLU A 243 -15.71 -20.89 12.17
N ARG A 244 -14.44 -20.74 11.84
CA ARG A 244 -13.38 -20.42 12.82
C ARG A 244 -13.61 -19.06 13.51
N ASP A 245 -14.01 -18.04 12.76
CA ASP A 245 -14.31 -16.72 13.31
C ASP A 245 -15.50 -16.77 14.26
N ARG A 246 -16.57 -17.49 13.89
CA ARG A 246 -17.73 -17.72 14.73
C ARG A 246 -17.38 -18.39 16.07
N LYS A 247 -16.58 -19.46 16.04
CA LYS A 247 -16.13 -20.15 17.26
C LYS A 247 -15.32 -19.27 18.19
N ARG A 248 -14.47 -18.38 17.64
CA ARG A 248 -13.70 -17.40 18.44
C ARG A 248 -14.60 -16.37 19.13
N SER A 249 -15.67 -15.95 18.50
CA SER A 249 -16.62 -14.98 19.08
C SER A 249 -17.38 -15.58 20.27
N PHE A 250 -17.69 -16.87 20.26
CA PHE A 250 -18.34 -17.57 21.39
C PHE A 250 -17.42 -17.77 22.59
N LEU A 251 -16.11 -17.79 22.41
CA LEU A 251 -15.13 -17.95 23.50
C LEU A 251 -14.81 -16.63 24.22
N ASN A 252 -15.24 -15.49 23.67
CA ASN A 252 -14.99 -14.16 24.18
C ASN A 252 -16.27 -13.44 24.66
N SER A 253 -17.40 -14.11 24.64
CA SER A 253 -18.71 -13.67 25.19
C SER A 253 -18.96 -14.36 26.54
#